data_e95661f00738e66412b4bed930b57fd2
#
_entry.id   e95661f00738e66412b4bed930b57fd2
#
_cell.length_a   1.000
_cell.length_b   1.000
_cell.length_c   1.000
_cell.angle_alpha   90.00
_cell.angle_beta   90.00
_cell.angle_gamma   90.00
#
_symmetry.space_group_name_H-M   'P 1'
#
loop_
_entity.id
_entity.type
_entity.pdbx_description
1 polymer ?
#
loop_
_entity_poly.entity_id
_entity_poly.type
_entity_poly.pdbx_seq_one_letter_code
_entity_poly.pdbx_strand_id
1 'polypeptide(L)'
;MAESTTDHSILNKIEGLVHEEQHLYGKGELADHDQVRLEAIKIELDQCWDLLRQREARREFGQDPNEAKVRPPSVVERYKQ
;
A
#
# COMPACT_ATOMS: atom_id res chain seq x y z
N MET A 1 21.48 -4.45 -7.27
CA MET A 1 21.26 -5.12 -5.99
C MET A 1 19.78 -5.41 -5.82
N ALA A 2 19.47 -6.65 -5.59
CA ALA A 2 18.07 -7.02 -5.41
C ALA A 2 17.59 -6.51 -4.04
N GLU A 3 16.54 -5.75 -4.05
CA GLU A 3 15.95 -5.32 -2.81
C GLU A 3 14.95 -6.35 -2.35
N SER A 4 15.18 -6.89 -1.19
CA SER A 4 14.19 -7.78 -0.63
C SER A 4 13.09 -6.95 -0.01
N THR A 5 11.86 -7.27 -0.36
CA THR A 5 10.71 -6.66 0.26
C THR A 5 10.60 -7.19 1.67
N THR A 6 10.62 -6.28 2.64
CA THR A 6 10.48 -6.64 4.05
C THR A 6 9.26 -5.95 4.62
N ASP A 7 8.78 -6.43 5.75
CA ASP A 7 7.68 -5.76 6.44
C ASP A 7 8.05 -4.32 6.74
N HIS A 8 9.28 -4.09 7.15
CA HIS A 8 9.76 -2.74 7.46
C HIS A 8 9.70 -1.83 6.23
N SER A 9 10.15 -2.32 5.06
CA SER A 9 10.12 -1.52 3.84
C SER A 9 8.69 -1.19 3.42
N ILE A 10 7.76 -2.13 3.59
CA ILE A 10 6.36 -1.90 3.27
C ILE A 10 5.76 -0.87 4.23
N LEU A 11 6.05 -0.98 5.52
CA LEU A 11 5.57 -0.02 6.50
C LEU A 11 6.11 1.38 6.25
N ASN A 12 7.38 1.49 5.83
CA ASN A 12 7.95 2.78 5.45
C ASN A 12 7.22 3.39 4.26
N LYS A 13 6.87 2.57 3.30
CA LYS A 13 6.11 3.04 2.14
C LYS A 13 4.73 3.53 2.56
N ILE A 14 4.05 2.77 3.41
CA ILE A 14 2.74 3.16 3.95
C ILE A 14 2.85 4.52 4.64
N GLU A 15 3.86 4.68 5.48
CA GLU A 15 4.06 5.93 6.21
C GLU A 15 4.25 7.11 5.26
N GLY A 16 5.06 6.94 4.22
CA GLY A 16 5.26 7.97 3.21
C GLY A 16 3.97 8.33 2.48
N LEU A 17 3.18 7.33 2.13
CA LEU A 17 1.90 7.55 1.45
C LEU A 17 0.90 8.27 2.36
N VAL A 18 0.84 7.89 3.62
CA VAL A 18 -0.04 8.56 4.59
C VAL A 18 0.39 10.02 4.77
N HIS A 19 1.68 10.27 4.84
CA HIS A 19 2.20 11.64 4.94
C HIS A 19 1.78 12.47 3.74
N GLU A 20 1.91 11.93 2.56
CA GLU A 20 1.51 12.62 1.34
C GLU A 20 0.02 12.88 1.33
N GLU A 21 -0.77 11.91 1.75
CA GLU A 21 -2.22 12.04 1.84
C GLU A 21 -2.61 13.19 2.76
N GLN A 22 -2.00 13.24 3.94
CA GLN A 22 -2.28 14.29 4.90
C GLN A 22 -1.88 15.67 4.37
N HIS A 23 -0.75 15.73 3.66
CA HIS A 23 -0.31 16.97 3.06
C HIS A 23 -1.34 17.48 2.03
N LEU A 24 -1.86 16.58 1.22
CA LEU A 24 -2.86 16.95 0.22
C LEU A 24 -4.15 17.43 0.86
N TYR A 25 -4.63 16.73 1.87
CA TYR A 25 -5.84 17.15 2.59
C TYR A 25 -5.66 18.50 3.29
N GLY A 26 -4.44 18.81 3.70
CA GLY A 26 -4.16 20.06 4.37
C GLY A 26 -4.12 21.28 3.47
N LYS A 27 -4.21 21.08 2.16
CA LYS A 27 -4.14 22.22 1.21
C LYS A 27 -5.41 23.07 1.19
N GLY A 28 -6.50 22.54 1.69
CA GLY A 28 -7.77 23.26 1.69
C GLY A 28 -8.51 23.12 0.37
N GLU A 29 -7.92 23.59 -0.71
CA GLU A 29 -8.51 23.48 -2.03
C GLU A 29 -7.70 22.52 -2.87
N LEU A 30 -8.36 21.52 -3.43
CA LEU A 30 -7.68 20.48 -4.21
C LEU A 30 -7.89 20.72 -5.70
N ALA A 31 -6.79 20.78 -6.44
CA ALA A 31 -6.83 20.78 -7.89
C ALA A 31 -7.18 19.36 -8.37
N ASP A 32 -7.56 19.26 -9.65
CA ASP A 32 -7.91 17.96 -10.22
C ASP A 32 -6.78 16.94 -10.09
N HIS A 33 -5.54 17.38 -10.33
CA HIS A 33 -4.39 16.45 -10.22
C HIS A 33 -4.16 15.99 -8.76
N ASP A 34 -4.53 16.81 -7.78
CA ASP A 34 -4.44 16.43 -6.38
C ASP A 34 -5.45 15.33 -6.07
N GLN A 35 -6.65 15.42 -6.64
CA GLN A 35 -7.68 14.40 -6.44
C GLN A 35 -7.28 13.08 -7.08
N VAL A 36 -6.71 13.14 -8.28
CA VAL A 36 -6.19 11.94 -8.95
C VAL A 36 -5.09 11.30 -8.11
N ARG A 37 -4.20 12.12 -7.55
CA ARG A 37 -3.13 11.59 -6.70
C ARG A 37 -3.68 10.94 -5.43
N LEU A 38 -4.69 11.56 -4.80
CA LEU A 38 -5.32 10.97 -3.61
C LEU A 38 -5.93 9.61 -3.92
N GLU A 39 -6.60 9.48 -5.06
CA GLU A 39 -7.15 8.19 -5.46
C GLU A 39 -6.04 7.14 -5.62
N ALA A 40 -4.94 7.54 -6.27
CA ALA A 40 -3.81 6.64 -6.46
C ALA A 40 -3.20 6.22 -5.11
N ILE A 41 -3.08 7.15 -4.18
CA ILE A 41 -2.54 6.86 -2.84
C ILE A 41 -3.41 5.83 -2.13
N LYS A 42 -4.73 5.98 -2.20
CA LYS A 42 -5.64 5.02 -1.56
C LYS A 42 -5.44 3.61 -2.10
N ILE A 43 -5.30 3.50 -3.42
CA ILE A 43 -5.06 2.21 -4.06
C ILE A 43 -3.71 1.63 -3.62
N GLU A 44 -2.67 2.45 -3.62
CA GLU A 44 -1.34 2.00 -3.21
C GLU A 44 -1.32 1.56 -1.74
N LEU A 45 -2.05 2.27 -0.88
CA LEU A 45 -2.17 1.88 0.52
C LEU A 45 -2.85 0.52 0.65
N ASP A 46 -3.93 0.31 -0.09
CA ASP A 46 -4.62 -0.98 -0.07
C ASP A 46 -3.69 -2.10 -0.53
N GLN A 47 -2.89 -1.84 -1.56
CA GLN A 47 -1.93 -2.83 -2.05
C GLN A 47 -0.86 -3.13 -1.01
N CYS A 48 -0.40 -2.10 -0.31
CA CYS A 48 0.62 -2.30 0.73
C CYS A 48 0.08 -3.12 1.90
N TRP A 49 -1.12 -2.82 2.37
CA TRP A 49 -1.74 -3.58 3.46
C TRP A 49 -2.02 -5.01 3.05
N ASP A 50 -2.48 -5.21 1.81
CA ASP A 50 -2.70 -6.54 1.28
C ASP A 50 -1.40 -7.35 1.27
N LEU A 51 -0.33 -6.73 0.83
CA LEU A 51 0.98 -7.39 0.77
C LEU A 51 1.44 -7.81 2.17
N LEU A 52 1.27 -6.93 3.17
CA LEU A 52 1.62 -7.27 4.54
C LEU A 52 0.83 -8.49 5.04
N ARG A 53 -0.46 -8.52 4.75
CA ARG A 53 -1.30 -9.66 5.14
C ARG A 53 -0.86 -10.94 4.47
N GLN A 54 -0.50 -10.88 3.20
CA GLN A 54 0.02 -12.04 2.49
C GLN A 54 1.29 -12.56 3.15
N ARG A 55 2.19 -11.65 3.50
CA ARG A 55 3.46 -12.04 4.11
C ARG A 55 3.24 -12.68 5.47
N GLU A 56 2.33 -12.11 6.26
CA GLU A 56 2.00 -12.66 7.57
C GLU A 56 1.37 -14.05 7.44
N ALA A 57 0.43 -14.22 6.51
CA ALA A 57 -0.21 -15.50 6.29
C ALA A 57 0.81 -16.56 5.88
N ARG A 58 1.76 -16.20 5.02
CA ARG A 58 2.79 -17.15 4.61
C ARG A 58 3.67 -17.58 5.78
N ARG A 59 4.03 -16.64 6.65
CA ARG A 59 4.82 -16.99 7.84
C ARG A 59 4.05 -17.97 8.73
N GLU A 60 2.76 -17.76 8.90
CA GLU A 60 1.95 -18.62 9.73
C GLU A 60 1.87 -20.06 9.20
N PHE A 61 1.93 -20.22 7.89
CA PHE A 61 1.86 -21.54 7.27
C PHE A 61 3.24 -22.07 6.88
N GLY A 62 4.31 -21.46 7.39
CA GLY A 62 5.66 -21.93 7.11
C GLY A 62 6.14 -21.68 5.70
N GLN A 63 5.49 -20.79 4.97
CA GLN A 63 5.87 -20.43 3.62
C GLN A 63 6.77 -19.21 3.63
N ASP A 64 7.47 -18.99 2.52
CA ASP A 64 8.38 -17.85 2.40
C ASP A 64 7.59 -16.56 2.19
N PRO A 65 7.65 -15.61 3.14
CA PRO A 65 6.94 -14.34 2.97
C PRO A 65 7.42 -13.55 1.76
N ASN A 66 8.66 -13.76 1.32
CA ASN A 66 9.20 -13.05 0.16
C ASN A 66 8.57 -13.47 -1.16
N GLU A 67 7.77 -14.52 -1.16
CA GLU A 67 7.03 -14.92 -2.34
C GLU A 67 5.69 -14.19 -2.48
N ALA A 68 5.30 -13.45 -1.48
CA ALA A 68 4.11 -12.62 -1.58
C ALA A 68 4.34 -11.50 -2.60
N LYS A 69 3.32 -11.19 -3.38
CA LYS A 69 3.43 -10.21 -4.46
C LYS A 69 2.30 -9.20 -4.39
N VAL A 70 2.60 -7.99 -4.86
CA VAL A 70 1.59 -6.95 -4.97
C VAL A 70 0.48 -7.43 -5.90
N ARG A 71 -0.75 -7.32 -5.45
CA ARG A 71 -1.91 -7.68 -6.26
C ARG A 71 -2.48 -6.45 -6.95
N PRO A 72 -3.16 -6.65 -8.09
CA PRO A 72 -3.68 -5.50 -8.83
C PRO A 72 -4.79 -4.78 -8.07
N PRO A 73 -5.01 -3.50 -8.39
CA PRO A 73 -6.02 -2.69 -7.69
C PRO A 73 -7.40 -3.33 -7.67
N SER A 74 -7.79 -3.99 -8.76
CA SER A 74 -9.10 -4.62 -8.83
C SER A 74 -9.30 -5.69 -7.76
N VAL A 75 -8.21 -6.33 -7.32
CA VAL A 75 -8.29 -7.35 -6.27
C VAL A 75 -8.38 -6.72 -4.90
N VAL A 76 -7.49 -5.75 -4.61
CA VAL A 76 -7.41 -5.17 -3.27
C VAL A 76 -8.61 -4.28 -2.96
N GLU A 77 -9.18 -3.64 -3.97
CA GLU A 77 -10.34 -2.78 -3.76
C GLU A 77 -11.58 -3.56 -3.38
N ARG A 78 -11.63 -4.85 -3.69
CA ARG A 78 -12.77 -5.69 -3.30
C ARG A 78 -12.93 -5.83 -1.81
N TYR A 79 -11.86 -5.65 -1.07
CA TYR A 79 -11.91 -5.77 0.39
C TYR A 79 -12.70 -4.66 1.05
N LYS A 80 -13.00 -3.61 0.31
CA LYS A 80 -13.73 -2.46 0.83
C LYS A 80 -15.23 -2.62 0.78
N GLN A 81 -15.70 -3.66 0.12
CA GLN A 81 -17.14 -3.86 -0.06
C GLN A 81 -17.71 -4.79 0.96
#